data_eb775570488fcaefa6fd5b8ad8bd3a2b
#
_entry.id   eb775570488fcaefa6fd5b8ad8bd3a2b
#
_cell.length_a   1.000
_cell.length_b   1.000
_cell.length_c   1.000
_cell.angle_alpha   90.00
_cell.angle_beta   90.00
_cell.angle_gamma   90.00
#
_symmetry.space_group_name_H-M   'P 1'
#
loop_
_entity.id
_entity.type
_entity.pdbx_description
1 polymer ?
#
loop_
_entity_poly.entity_id
_entity_poly.type
_entity_poly.pdbx_seq_one_letter_code
_entity_poly.pdbx_strand_id
1 'polypeptide(L)' 'MRNGKKPTRKQKIRLGKAGLAPENWLVVRQKPNGELVILHKHTDTVRVVLPLVG' A
#
# COMPACT_ATOMS: atom_id res chain seq x y z
N MET A 1 -5.75 6.47 -15.94
CA MET A 1 -5.33 7.24 -14.76
C MET A 1 -5.23 6.32 -13.55
N ARG A 2 -4.16 6.45 -12.83
CA ARG A 2 -4.00 5.68 -11.62
C ARG A 2 -4.69 6.39 -10.47
N ASN A 3 -5.60 5.69 -9.84
CA ASN A 3 -6.33 6.25 -8.72
C ASN A 3 -6.00 5.44 -7.47
N GLY A 4 -5.24 6.08 -6.58
CA GLY A 4 -4.98 5.50 -5.28
C GLY A 4 -5.87 6.14 -4.24
N LYS A 5 -6.26 5.37 -3.25
CA LYS A 5 -7.01 5.86 -2.10
C LYS A 5 -6.10 5.92 -0.90
N LYS A 6 -6.40 6.81 0.04
CA LYS A 6 -5.66 6.86 1.29
C LYS A 6 -5.79 5.51 2.00
N PRO A 7 -4.68 4.97 2.52
CA PRO A 7 -4.75 3.67 3.19
C PRO A 7 -5.62 3.75 4.46
N THR A 8 -6.33 2.65 4.72
CA THR A 8 -7.06 2.51 5.96
C THR A 8 -6.07 2.35 7.11
N ARG A 9 -6.57 2.40 8.35
CA ARG A 9 -5.74 2.23 9.52
C ARG A 9 -4.96 0.91 9.47
N LYS A 10 -5.62 -0.17 9.12
CA LYS A 10 -4.96 -1.49 9.00
C LYS A 10 -3.91 -1.49 7.91
N GLN A 11 -4.20 -0.85 6.79
CA GLN A 11 -3.27 -0.76 5.68
C GLN A 11 -2.06 0.09 6.05
N LYS A 12 -2.27 1.18 6.80
CA LYS A 12 -1.16 1.99 7.29
C LYS A 12 -0.19 1.19 8.15
N ILE A 13 -0.74 0.34 9.01
CA ILE A 13 0.09 -0.51 9.87
C ILE A 13 0.92 -1.47 9.01
N ARG A 14 0.32 -2.05 7.99
CA ARG A 14 1.05 -2.95 7.09
C ARG A 14 2.16 -2.23 6.34
N LEU A 15 1.88 -1.02 5.86
CA LEU A 15 2.90 -0.22 5.18
C LEU A 15 4.05 0.11 6.12
N GLY A 16 3.75 0.48 7.35
CA GLY A 16 4.78 0.76 8.34
C GLY A 16 5.65 -0.45 8.65
N LYS A 17 5.05 -1.63 8.75
CA LYS A 17 5.78 -2.88 8.99
C LYS A 17 6.66 -3.25 7.80
N ALA A 18 6.28 -2.83 6.60
CA ALA A 18 7.08 -3.06 5.40
C ALA A 18 8.20 -2.04 5.24
N GLY A 19 8.33 -1.11 6.19
CA GLY A 19 9.36 -0.08 6.11
C GLY A 19 9.00 1.08 5.21
N LEU A 20 7.72 1.23 4.88
CA LEU A 20 7.24 2.30 4.00
C LEU A 20 6.53 3.37 4.82
N ALA A 21 6.61 4.61 4.36
CA ALA A 21 5.91 5.72 5.00
C ALA A 21 4.45 5.75 4.51
N PRO A 22 3.47 5.40 5.35
CA PRO A 22 2.08 5.28 4.89
C PRO A 22 1.53 6.58 4.30
N GLU A 23 2.04 7.71 4.76
CA GLU A 23 1.59 9.02 4.29
C GLU A 23 2.03 9.33 2.87
N ASN A 24 3.04 8.61 2.36
CA ASN A 24 3.56 8.82 1.02
C ASN A 24 3.01 7.82 0.01
N TRP A 25 2.21 6.87 0.46
CA TRP A 25 1.67 5.82 -0.40
C TRP A 25 0.17 5.82 -0.41
N LEU A 26 -0.39 5.52 -1.59
CA LEU A 26 -1.82 5.34 -1.77
C LEU A 26 -2.09 3.88 -2.10
N VAL A 27 -3.20 3.35 -1.63
CA VAL A 27 -3.58 1.98 -1.95
C VAL A 27 -4.39 1.99 -3.23
N VAL A 28 -3.87 1.33 -4.24
CA VAL A 28 -4.53 1.22 -5.55
C VAL A 28 -5.49 0.05 -5.55
N ARG A 29 -5.06 -1.08 -4.97
CA ARG A 29 -5.87 -2.28 -4.98
C ARG A 29 -5.44 -3.20 -3.84
N GLN A 30 -6.39 -3.91 -3.28
CA GLN A 30 -6.13 -4.97 -2.31
C GLN A 30 -6.59 -6.28 -2.95
N LYS A 31 -5.65 -7.19 -3.14
CA LYS A 31 -5.93 -8.48 -3.76
C LYS A 31 -6.52 -9.45 -2.76
N PRO A 32 -7.32 -10.44 -3.22
CA PRO A 32 -7.92 -11.42 -2.33
C PRO A 32 -6.90 -12.25 -1.54
N ASN A 33 -5.70 -12.42 -2.08
CA ASN A 33 -4.64 -13.17 -1.39
C ASN A 33 -3.94 -12.36 -0.29
N GLY A 34 -4.36 -11.12 -0.06
CA GLY A 34 -3.79 -10.26 0.97
C GLY A 34 -2.71 -9.30 0.50
N GLU A 35 -2.34 -9.34 -0.77
CA GLU A 35 -1.36 -8.41 -1.32
C GLU A 35 -1.98 -7.03 -1.48
N LEU A 36 -1.18 -5.99 -1.20
CA LEU A 36 -1.58 -4.61 -1.42
C LEU A 36 -0.78 -4.03 -2.58
N VAL A 37 -1.48 -3.51 -3.56
CA VAL A 37 -0.85 -2.75 -4.64
C VAL A 37 -0.91 -1.29 -4.25
N ILE A 38 0.26 -0.66 -4.15
CA ILE A 38 0.38 0.72 -3.68
C ILE A 38 1.09 1.58 -4.70
N LEU A 39 0.80 2.86 -4.66
CA LEU A 39 1.37 3.85 -5.56
C LEU A 39 2.00 4.98 -4.74
N HIS A 40 3.27 5.30 -5.03
CA HIS A 40 3.95 6.39 -4.35
C HIS A 40 3.45 7.73 -4.90
N LYS A 41 3.06 8.62 -4.00
CA LYS A 41 2.47 9.91 -4.39
C LYS A 41 3.40 10.79 -5.21
N HIS A 42 4.68 10.76 -4.88
CA HIS A 42 5.63 11.72 -5.45
C HIS A 42 6.37 11.20 -6.67
N THR A 43 6.54 9.89 -6.76
CA THR A 43 7.35 9.29 -7.82
C THR A 43 6.55 8.42 -8.78
N ASP A 44 5.25 8.27 -8.56
CA ASP A 44 4.40 7.40 -9.37
C ASP A 44 4.90 5.95 -9.42
N THR A 45 5.63 5.53 -8.40
CA THR A 45 6.16 4.18 -8.33
C THR A 45 5.11 3.23 -7.78
N VAL A 46 4.86 2.14 -8.50
CA VAL A 46 3.93 1.10 -8.05
C VAL A 46 4.70 -0.02 -7.38
N ARG A 47 4.24 -0.43 -6.20
CA ARG A 47 4.83 -1.56 -5.47
C ARG A 47 3.74 -2.49 -4.97
N VAL A 48 4.13 -3.72 -4.70
CA VAL A 48 3.24 -4.72 -4.12
C VAL A 48 3.76 -5.07 -2.73
N VAL A 49 2.89 -4.91 -1.72
CA VAL A 49 3.21 -5.32 -0.36
C VAL A 49 2.67 -6.72 -0.15
N LEU A 50 3.56 -7.64 0.21
CA LEU A 50 3.18 -9.03 0.43
C LEU A 50 2.27 -9.15 1.66
N PRO A 51 1.40 -10.18 1.71
CA PRO A 51 0.53 -10.37 2.85
C PRO A 51 1.35 -10.68 4.11
N LEU A 52 0.80 -10.27 5.25
CA LEU A 52 1.41 -10.60 6.53
C LEU A 52 1.26 -12.09 6.78
N VAL A 53 2.37 -12.74 7.05
CA VAL A 53 2.36 -14.15 7.46
C VAL A 53 2.23 -14.13 8.98
N GLY A 54 1.09 -14.55 9.44
CA GLY A 54 0.76 -14.54 10.85
C GLY A 54 1.50 -15.57 11.64
#